data_f0aa2554312467ca001339a9c3ced759
#
_entry.id   f0aa2554312467ca001339a9c3ced759
#
_cell.length_a   1.000
_cell.length_b   1.000
_cell.length_c   1.000
_cell.angle_alpha   90.00
_cell.angle_beta   90.00
_cell.angle_gamma   90.00
#
_symmetry.space_group_name_H-M   'P 1'
#
loop_
_entity.id
_entity.type
_entity.pdbx_description
1 polymer ?
#
loop_
_entity_poly.entity_id
_entity_poly.type
_entity_poly.pdbx_seq_one_letter_code
_entity_poly.pdbx_strand_id
1 'polypeptide(L)'
;MNSLFNPNKTVGVLGGGQLGRMLYQASINLDVHLKFLDPDINAPCSKYDFQQGDLNSVKDVFEFGKNCDIVTIEIEHVSVKGLRKLEATGVKVFPTPDLIEMVQDKGVQKDFYAANNIPISKYQLFDSELKIDWPVPFVQKLRKGGYDGKGVAVIDQKDKLQNLLPGPTLVEELVEFEMEVSVIVARNTSGEIKTFPMVAMEFDPEANLVEFLYSPSGYSSEVEKQGS
;
A
#
# COMPACT_ATOMS: atom_id res chain seq x y z
N MET A 1 -33.29 -4.33 11.03
CA MET A 1 -32.37 -3.80 10.01
C MET A 1 -31.07 -3.44 10.71
N ASN A 2 -30.03 -4.22 10.55
CA ASN A 2 -28.71 -3.79 11.01
C ASN A 2 -28.29 -2.65 10.11
N SER A 3 -28.31 -1.43 10.63
CA SER A 3 -27.81 -0.26 9.93
C SER A 3 -26.36 -0.53 9.57
N LEU A 4 -26.02 -0.47 8.28
CA LEU A 4 -24.64 -0.56 7.78
C LEU A 4 -23.77 0.55 8.39
N PHE A 5 -24.39 1.62 8.85
CA PHE A 5 -23.78 2.76 9.49
C PHE A 5 -24.25 2.84 10.95
N ASN A 6 -23.32 2.56 11.87
CA ASN A 6 -23.55 2.80 13.28
C ASN A 6 -22.74 4.05 13.67
N PRO A 7 -23.39 5.20 13.88
CA PRO A 7 -22.71 6.46 14.19
C PRO A 7 -21.94 6.43 15.52
N ASN A 8 -22.16 5.39 16.32
CA ASN A 8 -21.43 5.21 17.58
C ASN A 8 -20.11 4.41 17.42
N LYS A 9 -19.73 4.02 16.19
CA LYS A 9 -18.48 3.30 15.97
C LYS A 9 -17.34 4.25 15.64
N THR A 10 -16.22 4.02 16.30
CA THR A 10 -14.97 4.73 16.03
C THR A 10 -14.05 3.87 15.17
N VAL A 11 -13.63 4.42 14.05
CA VAL A 11 -12.61 3.82 13.17
C VAL A 11 -11.29 4.52 13.40
N GLY A 12 -10.32 3.80 13.96
CA GLY A 12 -8.95 4.27 14.08
C GLY A 12 -8.21 4.13 12.74
N VAL A 13 -7.53 5.17 12.33
CA VAL A 13 -6.73 5.20 11.09
C VAL A 13 -5.26 5.36 11.48
N LEU A 14 -4.42 4.43 11.05
CA LEU A 14 -2.97 4.50 11.20
C LEU A 14 -2.37 5.19 9.97
N GLY A 15 -1.85 6.39 10.18
CA GLY A 15 -1.47 7.36 9.16
C GLY A 15 -2.45 8.53 9.11
N GLY A 16 -1.92 9.74 9.22
CA GLY A 16 -2.68 10.99 9.21
C GLY A 16 -2.29 11.91 8.04
N GLY A 17 -1.75 11.34 6.97
CA GLY A 17 -1.29 12.03 5.78
C GLY A 17 -2.42 12.59 4.91
N GLN A 18 -2.08 12.90 3.67
CA GLN A 18 -3.02 13.50 2.72
C GLN A 18 -4.19 12.56 2.39
N LEU A 19 -3.93 11.26 2.22
CA LEU A 19 -4.99 10.27 1.97
C LEU A 19 -5.90 10.10 3.19
N GLY A 20 -5.34 10.14 4.41
CA GLY A 20 -6.12 10.16 5.65
C GLY A 20 -7.06 11.35 5.71
N ARG A 21 -6.61 12.54 5.29
CA ARG A 21 -7.46 13.73 5.17
C ARG A 21 -8.59 13.55 4.15
N MET A 22 -8.31 12.96 2.99
CA MET A 22 -9.34 12.67 1.98
C MET A 22 -10.34 11.65 2.51
N LEU A 23 -9.87 10.62 3.23
CA LEU A 23 -10.73 9.65 3.91
C LEU A 23 -11.65 10.33 4.93
N TYR A 24 -11.13 11.26 5.74
CA TYR A 24 -11.93 12.04 6.65
C TYR A 24 -13.04 12.84 5.94
N GLN A 25 -12.72 13.51 4.84
CA GLN A 25 -13.70 14.26 4.06
C GLN A 25 -14.81 13.35 3.52
N ALA A 26 -14.47 12.17 3.04
CA ALA A 26 -15.43 11.17 2.56
C ALA A 26 -16.31 10.60 3.69
N SER A 27 -15.76 10.44 4.90
CA SER A 27 -16.45 9.86 6.06
C SER A 27 -17.59 10.73 6.59
N ILE A 28 -17.51 12.05 6.39
CA ILE A 28 -18.54 13.00 6.84
C ILE A 28 -19.91 12.65 6.23
N ASN A 29 -19.95 12.37 4.94
CA ASN A 29 -21.21 12.04 4.25
C ASN A 29 -21.76 10.65 4.65
N LEU A 30 -20.92 9.82 5.29
CA LEU A 30 -21.28 8.47 5.73
C LEU A 30 -21.55 8.40 7.24
N ASP A 31 -21.43 9.53 7.94
CA ASP A 31 -21.58 9.62 9.41
C ASP A 31 -20.67 8.61 10.15
N VAL A 32 -19.42 8.50 9.70
CA VAL A 32 -18.40 7.61 10.28
C VAL A 32 -17.40 8.45 11.06
N HIS A 33 -17.25 8.18 12.36
CA HIS A 33 -16.25 8.82 13.19
C HIS A 33 -14.86 8.23 12.96
N LEU A 34 -13.92 9.06 12.52
CA LEU A 34 -12.51 8.68 12.33
C LEU A 34 -11.62 9.32 13.40
N LYS A 35 -10.69 8.53 13.90
CA LYS A 35 -9.60 8.96 14.78
C LYS A 35 -8.27 8.60 14.11
N PHE A 36 -7.24 9.45 14.23
CA PHE A 36 -5.96 9.28 13.53
C PHE A 36 -4.79 9.12 14.49
N LEU A 37 -3.84 8.24 14.14
CA LEU A 37 -2.52 8.15 14.76
C LEU A 37 -1.45 8.48 13.71
N ASP A 38 -0.57 9.44 14.02
CA ASP A 38 0.55 9.81 13.15
C ASP A 38 1.73 10.35 13.99
N PRO A 39 2.99 10.10 13.59
CA PRO A 39 4.14 10.65 14.30
C PRO A 39 4.30 12.17 14.11
N ASP A 40 3.85 12.73 12.99
CA ASP A 40 3.96 14.16 12.72
C ASP A 40 2.79 14.93 13.33
N ILE A 41 3.08 15.76 14.34
CA ILE A 41 2.08 16.64 14.95
C ILE A 41 1.47 17.64 13.96
N ASN A 42 2.13 17.89 12.84
CA ASN A 42 1.67 18.76 11.76
C ASN A 42 1.04 17.98 10.59
N ALA A 43 0.81 16.67 10.76
CA ALA A 43 0.16 15.86 9.73
C ALA A 43 -1.16 16.50 9.26
N PRO A 44 -1.57 16.31 7.99
CA PRO A 44 -2.82 16.85 7.45
C PRO A 44 -4.07 16.57 8.31
N CYS A 45 -4.08 15.44 9.04
CA CYS A 45 -5.16 15.05 9.94
C CYS A 45 -5.04 15.59 11.37
N SER A 46 -3.99 16.34 11.72
CA SER A 46 -3.77 16.83 13.08
C SER A 46 -4.86 17.77 13.61
N LYS A 47 -5.73 18.26 12.74
CA LYS A 47 -6.87 19.14 13.06
C LYS A 47 -8.14 18.41 13.48
N TYR A 48 -8.16 17.08 13.36
CA TYR A 48 -9.32 16.23 13.66
C TYR A 48 -9.11 15.49 14.98
N ASP A 49 -9.87 14.42 15.24
CA ASP A 49 -9.58 13.53 16.37
C ASP A 49 -8.25 12.82 16.12
N PHE A 50 -7.19 13.34 16.72
CA PHE A 50 -5.80 13.01 16.40
C PHE A 50 -5.01 12.68 17.66
N GLN A 51 -4.17 11.67 17.55
CA GLN A 51 -3.17 11.32 18.56
C GLN A 51 -1.80 11.27 17.92
N GLN A 52 -0.83 11.95 18.50
CA GLN A 52 0.57 11.79 18.09
C GLN A 52 1.13 10.49 18.64
N GLY A 53 1.84 9.71 17.81
CA GLY A 53 2.50 8.47 18.21
C GLY A 53 3.21 7.78 17.07
N ASP A 54 4.13 6.87 17.41
CA ASP A 54 4.93 6.13 16.42
C ASP A 54 4.13 4.94 15.86
N LEU A 55 3.92 4.94 14.55
CA LEU A 55 3.22 3.87 13.82
C LEU A 55 3.98 2.52 13.87
N ASN A 56 5.28 2.54 14.10
CA ASN A 56 6.11 1.33 14.24
C ASN A 56 6.18 0.82 15.69
N SER A 57 5.71 1.61 16.66
CA SER A 57 5.66 1.24 18.06
C SER A 57 4.50 0.29 18.34
N VAL A 58 4.78 -0.92 18.80
CA VAL A 58 3.76 -1.87 19.29
C VAL A 58 2.87 -1.25 20.36
N LYS A 59 3.47 -0.45 21.24
CA LYS A 59 2.76 0.21 22.35
C LYS A 59 1.80 1.26 21.82
N ASP A 60 2.27 2.16 20.97
CA ASP A 60 1.48 3.31 20.53
C ASP A 60 0.31 2.85 19.65
N VAL A 61 0.55 1.94 18.71
CA VAL A 61 -0.49 1.33 17.87
C VAL A 61 -1.54 0.62 18.74
N PHE A 62 -1.11 -0.14 19.76
CA PHE A 62 -2.03 -0.83 20.64
C PHE A 62 -2.84 0.14 21.53
N GLU A 63 -2.18 1.09 22.20
CA GLU A 63 -2.85 2.07 23.07
C GLU A 63 -3.85 2.94 22.30
N PHE A 64 -3.54 3.29 21.08
CA PHE A 64 -4.43 3.99 20.18
C PHE A 64 -5.64 3.14 19.78
N GLY A 65 -5.37 1.95 19.23
CA GLY A 65 -6.40 1.12 18.60
C GLY A 65 -7.32 0.40 19.57
N LYS A 66 -6.90 0.16 20.83
CA LYS A 66 -7.73 -0.55 21.83
C LYS A 66 -9.05 0.14 22.17
N ASN A 67 -9.17 1.43 21.88
CA ASN A 67 -10.37 2.23 22.10
C ASN A 67 -11.17 2.46 20.82
N CYS A 68 -10.81 1.76 19.73
CA CYS A 68 -11.51 1.81 18.45
C CYS A 68 -12.30 0.50 18.25
N ASP A 69 -13.42 0.58 17.54
CA ASP A 69 -14.18 -0.61 17.11
C ASP A 69 -13.50 -1.31 15.93
N ILE A 70 -12.90 -0.50 15.07
CA ILE A 70 -12.19 -0.93 13.86
C ILE A 70 -10.89 -0.15 13.77
N VAL A 71 -9.82 -0.79 13.33
CA VAL A 71 -8.57 -0.12 12.95
C VAL A 71 -8.32 -0.38 11.48
N THR A 72 -8.04 0.69 10.73
CA THR A 72 -7.61 0.64 9.34
C THR A 72 -6.27 1.35 9.17
N ILE A 73 -5.67 1.21 7.99
CA ILE A 73 -4.30 1.60 7.71
C ILE A 73 -4.30 2.50 6.49
N GLU A 74 -3.68 3.66 6.60
CA GLU A 74 -3.50 4.58 5.48
C GLU A 74 -2.11 4.42 4.85
N ILE A 75 -1.10 4.11 5.68
CA ILE A 75 0.27 3.85 5.24
C ILE A 75 0.72 2.48 5.72
N GLU A 76 1.31 1.65 4.85
CA GLU A 76 1.68 0.27 5.15
C GLU A 76 2.80 0.12 6.21
N HIS A 77 3.58 1.17 6.45
CA HIS A 77 4.69 1.14 7.41
C HIS A 77 4.22 1.26 8.85
N VAL A 78 3.57 0.21 9.33
CA VAL A 78 2.99 0.14 10.68
C VAL A 78 3.43 -1.13 11.41
N SER A 79 3.32 -1.12 12.74
CA SER A 79 3.67 -2.26 13.60
C SER A 79 2.68 -3.43 13.43
N VAL A 80 3.03 -4.42 12.63
CA VAL A 80 2.25 -5.68 12.49
C VAL A 80 2.04 -6.35 13.85
N LYS A 81 3.04 -6.34 14.73
CA LYS A 81 2.90 -6.88 16.10
C LYS A 81 1.86 -6.11 16.92
N GLY A 82 1.79 -4.80 16.74
CA GLY A 82 0.75 -3.95 17.36
C GLY A 82 -0.64 -4.30 16.85
N LEU A 83 -0.79 -4.49 15.54
CA LEU A 83 -2.05 -4.91 14.90
C LEU A 83 -2.51 -6.28 15.39
N ARG A 84 -1.63 -7.28 15.44
CA ARG A 84 -1.97 -8.62 15.96
C ARG A 84 -2.40 -8.58 17.43
N LYS A 85 -1.78 -7.70 18.21
CA LYS A 85 -2.18 -7.51 19.61
C LYS A 85 -3.58 -6.90 19.72
N LEU A 86 -3.96 -6.00 18.83
CA LEU A 86 -5.33 -5.45 18.75
C LEU A 86 -6.35 -6.54 18.41
N GLU A 87 -6.10 -7.35 17.38
CA GLU A 87 -6.98 -8.47 17.02
C GLU A 87 -7.18 -9.43 18.19
N ALA A 88 -6.10 -9.75 18.92
CA ALA A 88 -6.18 -10.62 20.10
C ALA A 88 -7.09 -10.07 21.21
N THR A 89 -7.37 -8.77 21.23
CA THR A 89 -8.32 -8.13 22.16
C THR A 89 -9.72 -7.95 21.59
N GLY A 90 -9.97 -8.41 20.36
CA GLY A 90 -11.28 -8.34 19.70
C GLY A 90 -11.51 -7.09 18.84
N VAL A 91 -10.53 -6.19 18.71
CA VAL A 91 -10.58 -5.07 17.77
C VAL A 91 -10.49 -5.60 16.36
N LYS A 92 -11.36 -5.14 15.47
CA LYS A 92 -11.31 -5.52 14.05
C LYS A 92 -10.25 -4.71 13.33
N VAL A 93 -9.33 -5.39 12.64
CA VAL A 93 -8.26 -4.77 11.88
C VAL A 93 -8.44 -5.06 10.38
N PHE A 94 -8.50 -4.03 9.56
CA PHE A 94 -8.62 -4.12 8.10
C PHE A 94 -7.67 -3.14 7.40
N PRO A 95 -6.82 -3.59 6.48
CA PRO A 95 -6.54 -5.00 6.10
C PRO A 95 -5.99 -5.82 7.27
N THR A 96 -6.04 -7.16 7.15
CA THR A 96 -5.52 -8.05 8.21
C THR A 96 -4.02 -7.85 8.43
N PRO A 97 -3.50 -8.08 9.66
CA PRO A 97 -2.06 -7.96 9.93
C PRO A 97 -1.19 -8.83 9.02
N ASP A 98 -1.66 -10.01 8.62
CA ASP A 98 -0.92 -10.90 7.73
C ASP A 98 -0.80 -10.31 6.32
N LEU A 99 -1.84 -9.62 5.83
CA LEU A 99 -1.77 -8.91 4.55
C LEU A 99 -0.78 -7.74 4.63
N ILE A 100 -0.79 -6.98 5.72
CA ILE A 100 0.16 -5.89 5.91
C ILE A 100 1.60 -6.41 5.97
N GLU A 101 1.86 -7.50 6.70
CA GLU A 101 3.18 -8.11 6.76
C GLU A 101 3.67 -8.56 5.39
N MET A 102 2.78 -9.10 4.57
CA MET A 102 3.07 -9.49 3.19
C MET A 102 3.43 -8.29 2.31
N VAL A 103 2.65 -7.20 2.34
CA VAL A 103 2.91 -6.03 1.48
C VAL A 103 4.10 -5.21 1.93
N GLN A 104 4.53 -5.31 3.19
CA GLN A 104 5.74 -4.67 3.71
C GLN A 104 7.03 -5.25 3.14
N ASP A 105 6.98 -6.45 2.54
CA ASP A 105 8.14 -7.10 1.90
C ASP A 105 7.81 -7.47 0.45
N LYS A 106 8.38 -6.73 -0.51
CA LYS A 106 8.13 -6.93 -1.94
C LYS A 106 8.50 -8.34 -2.43
N GLY A 107 9.45 -9.00 -1.76
CA GLY A 107 9.79 -10.39 -2.08
C GLY A 107 8.67 -11.35 -1.67
N VAL A 108 8.17 -11.24 -0.45
CA VAL A 108 7.03 -12.05 0.03
C VAL A 108 5.79 -11.81 -0.82
N GLN A 109 5.54 -10.54 -1.20
CA GLN A 109 4.43 -10.18 -2.07
C GLN A 109 4.55 -10.83 -3.46
N LYS A 110 5.74 -10.83 -4.07
CA LYS A 110 6.00 -11.49 -5.36
C LYS A 110 5.83 -13.01 -5.28
N ASP A 111 6.36 -13.64 -4.22
CA ASP A 111 6.19 -15.07 -3.97
C ASP A 111 4.70 -15.44 -3.83
N PHE A 112 3.92 -14.59 -3.13
CA PHE A 112 2.47 -14.77 -3.03
C PHE A 112 1.77 -14.69 -4.39
N TYR A 113 2.12 -13.72 -5.23
CA TYR A 113 1.55 -13.59 -6.56
C TYR A 113 1.89 -14.80 -7.44
N ALA A 114 3.15 -15.24 -7.42
CA ALA A 114 3.59 -16.43 -8.14
C ALA A 114 2.83 -17.70 -7.69
N ALA A 115 2.70 -17.91 -6.39
CA ALA A 115 2.00 -19.05 -5.81
C ALA A 115 0.49 -19.08 -6.16
N ASN A 116 -0.12 -17.93 -6.45
CA ASN A 116 -1.52 -17.81 -6.84
C ASN A 116 -1.72 -17.64 -8.35
N ASN A 117 -0.69 -17.87 -9.17
CA ASN A 117 -0.73 -17.74 -10.63
C ASN A 117 -1.19 -16.35 -11.13
N ILE A 118 -0.91 -15.31 -10.36
CA ILE A 118 -1.14 -13.93 -10.79
C ILE A 118 -0.02 -13.55 -11.77
N PRO A 119 -0.33 -13.02 -12.96
CA PRO A 119 0.69 -12.60 -13.92
C PRO A 119 1.63 -11.55 -13.33
N ILE A 120 2.92 -11.83 -13.36
CA ILE A 120 3.99 -10.94 -12.88
C ILE A 120 5.22 -11.05 -13.78
N SER A 121 6.08 -10.03 -13.76
CA SER A 121 7.42 -10.06 -14.36
C SER A 121 8.26 -11.18 -13.74
N LYS A 122 9.19 -11.76 -14.49
CA LYS A 122 10.19 -12.69 -13.91
C LYS A 122 11.00 -11.94 -12.87
N TYR A 123 11.31 -12.62 -11.77
CA TYR A 123 12.03 -12.01 -10.66
C TYR A 123 12.92 -13.01 -9.94
N GLN A 124 13.86 -12.47 -9.17
CA GLN A 124 14.69 -13.22 -8.25
C GLN A 124 15.00 -12.38 -7.01
N LEU A 125 15.08 -13.05 -5.86
CA LEU A 125 15.44 -12.42 -4.59
C LEU A 125 16.91 -12.59 -4.30
N PHE A 126 17.55 -11.54 -3.81
CA PHE A 126 18.94 -11.53 -3.38
C PHE A 126 19.05 -10.93 -1.98
N ASP A 127 19.92 -11.51 -1.15
CA ASP A 127 20.17 -11.03 0.21
C ASP A 127 20.98 -9.72 0.24
N SER A 128 21.66 -9.41 -0.86
CA SER A 128 22.50 -8.24 -1.01
C SER A 128 22.67 -7.90 -2.50
N GLU A 129 22.83 -6.62 -2.81
CA GLU A 129 23.14 -6.12 -4.15
C GLU A 129 24.42 -6.73 -4.75
N LEU A 130 25.37 -7.07 -3.90
CA LEU A 130 26.65 -7.68 -4.32
C LEU A 130 26.50 -9.10 -4.86
N LYS A 131 25.36 -9.74 -4.64
CA LYS A 131 25.07 -11.11 -5.10
C LYS A 131 24.19 -11.13 -6.36
N ILE A 132 23.85 -9.98 -6.91
CA ILE A 132 23.00 -9.91 -8.10
C ILE A 132 23.74 -10.53 -9.28
N ASP A 133 23.22 -11.67 -9.76
CA ASP A 133 23.62 -12.35 -10.98
C ASP A 133 22.43 -12.39 -11.93
N TRP A 134 22.09 -11.24 -12.48
CA TRP A 134 20.96 -11.05 -13.38
C TRP A 134 21.42 -10.26 -14.62
N PRO A 135 21.02 -10.66 -15.83
CA PRO A 135 21.42 -9.96 -17.04
C PRO A 135 20.77 -8.57 -17.12
N VAL A 136 21.54 -7.58 -17.54
CA VAL A 136 21.03 -6.25 -17.88
C VAL A 136 20.24 -6.35 -19.21
N PRO A 137 19.06 -5.69 -19.32
CA PRO A 137 18.45 -4.73 -18.39
C PRO A 137 17.59 -5.39 -17.29
N PHE A 138 17.47 -4.71 -16.15
CA PHE A 138 16.59 -5.14 -15.06
C PHE A 138 16.17 -3.97 -14.15
N VAL A 139 15.18 -4.20 -13.31
CA VAL A 139 14.77 -3.29 -12.24
C VAL A 139 15.14 -3.92 -10.90
N GLN A 140 15.89 -3.18 -10.10
CA GLN A 140 16.14 -3.51 -8.70
C GLN A 140 15.15 -2.78 -7.80
N LYS A 141 14.58 -3.48 -6.82
CA LYS A 141 13.73 -2.89 -5.78
C LYS A 141 14.21 -3.38 -4.41
N LEU A 142 14.43 -2.48 -3.47
CA LEU A 142 14.63 -2.88 -2.08
C LEU A 142 13.40 -3.63 -1.58
N ARG A 143 13.62 -4.74 -0.87
CA ARG A 143 12.51 -5.55 -0.36
C ARG A 143 11.63 -4.79 0.61
N LYS A 144 12.25 -3.94 1.45
CA LYS A 144 11.56 -3.15 2.49
C LYS A 144 11.94 -1.68 2.41
N GLY A 145 11.07 -0.80 2.89
CA GLY A 145 11.38 0.61 3.12
C GLY A 145 11.38 1.52 1.88
N GLY A 146 11.03 1.01 0.69
CA GLY A 146 10.89 1.86 -0.50
C GLY A 146 9.47 2.41 -0.65
N TYR A 147 9.35 3.71 -0.94
CA TYR A 147 8.09 4.43 -1.20
C TYR A 147 8.34 5.55 -2.22
N ASP A 148 7.32 5.94 -2.97
CA ASP A 148 7.35 7.08 -3.92
C ASP A 148 8.60 7.09 -4.82
N GLY A 149 8.87 5.95 -5.50
CA GLY A 149 10.05 5.80 -6.36
C GLY A 149 11.38 5.59 -5.61
N LYS A 150 11.45 5.85 -4.30
CA LYS A 150 12.63 5.54 -3.49
C LYS A 150 12.76 4.04 -3.27
N GLY A 151 14.01 3.54 -3.34
CA GLY A 151 14.27 2.11 -3.23
C GLY A 151 14.01 1.34 -4.52
N VAL A 152 13.95 2.03 -5.68
CA VAL A 152 13.90 1.45 -7.03
C VAL A 152 15.09 1.97 -7.84
N ALA A 153 15.78 1.09 -8.55
CA ALA A 153 16.83 1.43 -9.49
C ALA A 153 16.61 0.68 -10.81
N VAL A 154 16.57 1.42 -11.92
CA VAL A 154 16.51 0.86 -13.27
C VAL A 154 17.94 0.73 -13.80
N ILE A 155 18.33 -0.49 -14.07
CA ILE A 155 19.66 -0.85 -14.60
C ILE A 155 19.49 -1.29 -16.04
N ASP A 156 19.47 -0.32 -16.94
CA ASP A 156 19.30 -0.55 -18.38
C ASP A 156 20.63 -0.76 -19.11
N GLN A 157 21.75 -0.35 -18.51
CA GLN A 157 23.12 -0.48 -19.05
C GLN A 157 24.10 -0.90 -17.95
N LYS A 158 25.22 -1.53 -18.36
CA LYS A 158 26.22 -2.07 -17.42
C LYS A 158 26.92 -1.01 -16.57
N ASP A 159 27.06 0.21 -17.07
CA ASP A 159 27.66 1.33 -16.34
C ASP A 159 26.78 1.80 -15.18
N LYS A 160 25.46 1.55 -15.22
CA LYS A 160 24.55 1.82 -14.11
C LYS A 160 24.63 0.82 -12.95
N LEU A 161 25.38 -0.26 -13.06
CA LEU A 161 25.59 -1.20 -11.96
C LEU A 161 26.22 -0.55 -10.71
N GLN A 162 26.90 0.58 -10.85
CA GLN A 162 27.37 1.38 -9.72
C GLN A 162 26.23 2.06 -8.91
N ASN A 163 25.02 2.13 -9.47
CA ASN A 163 23.85 2.75 -8.85
C ASN A 163 22.98 1.72 -8.10
N LEU A 164 23.46 0.49 -7.92
CA LEU A 164 22.74 -0.52 -7.17
C LEU A 164 22.48 -0.05 -5.74
N LEU A 165 21.27 -0.31 -5.28
CA LEU A 165 20.84 0.03 -3.93
C LEU A 165 21.32 -1.05 -2.94
N PRO A 166 21.92 -0.67 -1.82
CA PRO A 166 22.45 -1.63 -0.85
C PRO A 166 21.35 -2.35 -0.07
N GLY A 167 21.53 -3.65 0.15
CA GLY A 167 20.69 -4.46 1.03
C GLY A 167 19.90 -5.56 0.31
N PRO A 168 19.03 -6.26 1.08
CA PRO A 168 18.17 -7.30 0.52
C PRO A 168 17.26 -6.75 -0.55
N THR A 169 17.22 -7.40 -1.71
CA THR A 169 16.64 -6.84 -2.90
C THR A 169 15.83 -7.86 -3.70
N LEU A 170 14.84 -7.35 -4.41
CA LEU A 170 14.13 -8.00 -5.49
C LEU A 170 14.68 -7.45 -6.81
N VAL A 171 15.06 -8.33 -7.70
CA VAL A 171 15.41 -7.98 -9.10
C VAL A 171 14.33 -8.57 -10.00
N GLU A 172 13.87 -7.79 -10.94
CA GLU A 172 12.89 -8.22 -11.92
C GLU A 172 13.24 -7.76 -13.33
N GLU A 173 12.72 -8.43 -14.35
CA GLU A 173 12.93 -8.02 -15.72
C GLU A 173 12.35 -6.63 -15.94
N LEU A 174 13.06 -5.82 -16.73
CA LEU A 174 12.55 -4.53 -17.19
C LEU A 174 11.50 -4.79 -18.26
N VAL A 175 10.23 -4.56 -17.91
CA VAL A 175 9.09 -4.73 -18.81
C VAL A 175 8.89 -3.46 -19.60
N GLU A 176 8.87 -3.57 -20.92
CA GLU A 176 8.41 -2.49 -21.79
C GLU A 176 6.88 -2.53 -21.84
N PHE A 177 6.23 -1.48 -21.44
CA PHE A 177 4.79 -1.35 -21.43
C PHE A 177 4.35 -0.07 -22.14
N GLU A 178 3.16 -0.10 -22.67
CA GLU A 178 2.57 1.05 -23.37
C GLU A 178 2.00 2.07 -22.38
N MET A 179 1.39 1.58 -21.31
CA MET A 179 0.74 2.42 -20.28
C MET A 179 0.63 1.66 -18.95
N GLU A 180 0.71 2.39 -17.86
CA GLU A 180 0.32 1.89 -16.55
C GLU A 180 -1.17 2.14 -16.28
N VAL A 181 -1.84 1.13 -15.74
CA VAL A 181 -3.26 1.23 -15.39
C VAL A 181 -3.47 0.78 -13.94
N SER A 182 -4.53 1.28 -13.31
CA SER A 182 -4.90 0.89 -11.95
C SER A 182 -6.39 0.62 -11.83
N VAL A 183 -6.73 -0.38 -11.00
CA VAL A 183 -8.11 -0.69 -10.61
C VAL A 183 -8.19 -0.74 -9.10
N ILE A 184 -9.11 0.04 -8.53
CA ILE A 184 -9.39 -0.03 -7.10
C ILE A 184 -10.42 -1.13 -6.87
N VAL A 185 -10.11 -2.03 -5.94
CA VAL A 185 -10.96 -3.17 -5.57
C VAL A 185 -11.39 -3.02 -4.12
N ALA A 186 -12.69 -3.17 -3.86
CA ALA A 186 -13.26 -3.24 -2.52
C ALA A 186 -13.81 -4.65 -2.28
N ARG A 187 -13.44 -5.26 -1.15
CA ARG A 187 -13.95 -6.56 -0.73
C ARG A 187 -14.48 -6.47 0.70
N ASN A 188 -15.69 -6.96 0.91
CA ASN A 188 -16.27 -7.02 2.25
C ASN A 188 -15.98 -8.37 2.94
N THR A 189 -16.35 -8.47 4.23
CA THR A 189 -16.12 -9.68 5.04
C THR A 189 -16.96 -10.88 4.63
N SER A 190 -18.02 -10.70 3.82
CA SER A 190 -18.80 -11.79 3.23
C SER A 190 -18.24 -12.29 1.89
N GLY A 191 -17.15 -11.68 1.43
CA GLY A 191 -16.47 -12.07 0.18
C GLY A 191 -17.00 -11.38 -1.07
N GLU A 192 -17.98 -10.48 -0.96
CA GLU A 192 -18.46 -9.68 -2.10
C GLU A 192 -17.36 -8.72 -2.54
N ILE A 193 -17.13 -8.66 -3.85
CA ILE A 193 -16.12 -7.82 -4.48
C ILE A 193 -16.81 -6.80 -5.39
N LYS A 194 -16.33 -5.56 -5.34
CA LYS A 194 -16.68 -4.48 -6.27
C LYS A 194 -15.40 -3.82 -6.76
N THR A 195 -15.38 -3.48 -8.04
CA THR A 195 -14.29 -2.75 -8.67
C THR A 195 -14.75 -1.36 -9.08
N PHE A 196 -13.84 -0.41 -8.98
CA PHE A 196 -14.01 0.91 -9.60
C PHE A 196 -13.56 0.83 -11.07
N PRO A 197 -14.01 1.78 -11.92
CA PRO A 197 -13.53 1.86 -13.29
C PRO A 197 -11.99 1.93 -13.33
N MET A 198 -11.41 1.28 -14.33
CA MET A 198 -9.97 1.37 -14.59
C MET A 198 -9.58 2.81 -14.89
N VAL A 199 -8.44 3.22 -14.36
CA VAL A 199 -7.80 4.50 -14.67
C VAL A 199 -6.48 4.26 -15.38
N ALA A 200 -6.16 5.10 -16.35
CA ALA A 200 -4.83 5.16 -16.97
C ALA A 200 -3.98 6.19 -16.24
N MET A 201 -2.69 5.90 -16.06
CA MET A 201 -1.75 6.71 -15.32
C MET A 201 -0.67 7.25 -16.27
N GLU A 202 -0.47 8.55 -16.28
CA GLU A 202 0.63 9.21 -16.96
C GLU A 202 1.63 9.69 -15.91
N PHE A 203 2.90 9.33 -16.13
CA PHE A 203 3.98 9.65 -15.20
C PHE A 203 4.81 10.81 -15.73
N ASP A 204 5.19 11.71 -14.83
CA ASP A 204 6.28 12.65 -15.10
C ASP A 204 7.60 11.87 -15.27
N PRO A 205 8.28 11.99 -16.41
CA PRO A 205 9.47 11.19 -16.71
C PRO A 205 10.70 11.57 -15.86
N GLU A 206 10.73 12.76 -15.28
CA GLU A 206 11.85 13.21 -14.44
C GLU A 206 11.61 12.86 -12.97
N ALA A 207 10.41 13.12 -12.48
CA ALA A 207 10.05 12.87 -11.08
C ALA A 207 9.69 11.40 -10.80
N ASN A 208 9.34 10.62 -11.84
CA ASN A 208 8.82 9.25 -11.72
C ASN A 208 7.61 9.16 -10.77
N LEU A 209 6.75 10.16 -10.85
CA LEU A 209 5.51 10.27 -10.11
C LEU A 209 4.33 10.39 -11.07
N VAL A 210 3.16 9.90 -10.64
CA VAL A 210 1.93 10.04 -11.43
C VAL A 210 1.58 11.53 -11.52
N GLU A 211 1.52 12.07 -12.73
CA GLU A 211 1.12 13.44 -13.00
C GLU A 211 -0.38 13.53 -13.31
N PHE A 212 -0.90 12.61 -14.14
CA PHE A 212 -2.31 12.56 -14.51
C PHE A 212 -2.92 11.18 -14.34
N LEU A 213 -4.19 11.16 -13.93
CA LEU A 213 -5.05 10.00 -13.91
C LEU A 213 -6.24 10.24 -14.83
N TYR A 214 -6.44 9.36 -15.80
CA TYR A 214 -7.54 9.46 -16.75
C TYR A 214 -8.64 8.44 -16.42
N SER A 215 -9.87 8.91 -16.24
CA SER A 215 -11.06 8.07 -16.10
C SER A 215 -12.17 8.64 -17.00
N PRO A 216 -12.71 7.89 -17.97
CA PRO A 216 -12.37 6.51 -18.30
C PRO A 216 -10.95 6.38 -18.87
N SER A 217 -10.36 5.16 -18.75
CA SER A 217 -8.99 4.85 -19.15
C SER A 217 -8.70 5.07 -20.65
N GLY A 218 -9.74 5.11 -21.47
CA GLY A 218 -9.64 5.17 -22.94
C GLY A 218 -9.31 3.84 -23.61
N TYR A 219 -9.08 2.77 -22.83
CA TYR A 219 -8.86 1.41 -23.36
C TYR A 219 -10.15 0.70 -23.76
N SER A 220 -9.99 -0.36 -24.57
CA SER A 220 -11.13 -1.18 -24.99
C SER A 220 -11.78 -1.90 -23.79
N SER A 221 -13.06 -2.16 -23.93
CA SER A 221 -13.83 -2.91 -22.91
C SER A 221 -13.25 -4.32 -22.62
N GLU A 222 -12.43 -4.85 -23.51
CA GLU A 222 -11.75 -6.14 -23.33
C GLU A 222 -10.57 -6.00 -22.36
N VAL A 223 -9.76 -4.95 -22.48
CA VAL A 223 -8.67 -4.63 -21.54
C VAL A 223 -9.25 -4.30 -20.17
N GLU A 224 -10.33 -3.52 -20.10
CA GLU A 224 -10.99 -3.20 -18.84
C GLU A 224 -11.52 -4.44 -18.11
N LYS A 225 -12.04 -5.45 -18.86
CA LYS A 225 -12.48 -6.73 -18.28
C LYS A 225 -11.34 -7.60 -17.75
N GLN A 226 -10.15 -7.50 -18.31
CA GLN A 226 -8.99 -8.25 -17.81
C GLN A 226 -8.45 -7.67 -16.48
N GLY A 227 -8.67 -6.39 -16.24
CA GLY A 227 -8.28 -5.70 -15.00
C GLY A 227 -9.35 -5.72 -13.91
N SER A 228 -10.54 -6.22 -14.19
CA SER A 228 -11.71 -6.29 -13.29
C SER A 228 -11.96 -7.70 -12.82
#